data_3aaf550ec231f86c6871dcbdac036f27
#
_entry.id   3aaf550ec231f86c6871dcbdac036f27
#
_cell.length_a   1.000
_cell.length_b   1.000
_cell.length_c   1.000
_cell.angle_alpha   90.00
_cell.angle_beta   90.00
_cell.angle_gamma   90.00
#
_symmetry.space_group_name_H-M   'P 1'
#
loop_
_entity.id
_entity.type
_entity.pdbx_description
1 polymer ?
#
loop_
_entity_poly.entity_id
_entity_poly.type
_entity_poly.pdbx_seq_one_letter_code
_entity_poly.pdbx_strand_id
1 'polypeptide(L)'
;MIFRPKRSVHCRACDVCVEAFDHHCPYISNCVGRRNYRYFFGFINVLLIDSIYVLTVSIHDIRRTSDKLRFGPDGLPLMDTTSALKEAMKQLPLVPLVIFLSGLALLPLSVLVVYHYKLSMFN
;
A
#
# COMPACT_ATOMS: atom_id res chain seq x y z
N MET A 1 26.36 -27.64 22.29
CA MET A 1 24.91 -27.49 22.60
C MET A 1 24.64 -25.99 22.71
N ILE A 2 23.82 -25.41 21.82
CA ILE A 2 23.54 -23.96 21.83
C ILE A 2 22.27 -23.75 22.65
N PHE A 3 22.36 -22.94 23.71
CA PHE A 3 21.19 -22.54 24.51
C PHE A 3 20.32 -21.59 23.68
N ARG A 4 19.09 -22.00 23.37
CA ARG A 4 18.10 -21.13 22.71
C ARG A 4 17.29 -20.41 23.76
N PRO A 5 17.21 -19.05 23.71
CA PRO A 5 16.27 -18.31 24.57
C PRO A 5 14.83 -18.77 24.35
N LYS A 6 14.02 -18.67 25.39
CA LYS A 6 12.58 -18.97 25.27
C LYS A 6 11.93 -18.12 24.17
N ARG A 7 11.03 -18.75 23.38
CA ARG A 7 10.33 -18.09 22.24
C ARG A 7 11.26 -17.63 21.10
N SER A 8 12.47 -18.17 20.98
CA SER A 8 13.33 -17.89 19.84
C SER A 8 13.24 -19.00 18.79
N VAL A 9 13.23 -18.60 17.52
CA VAL A 9 13.22 -19.48 16.35
C VAL A 9 14.44 -19.20 15.49
N HIS A 10 15.07 -20.26 14.98
CA HIS A 10 16.19 -20.12 14.04
C HIS A 10 15.65 -19.84 12.62
N CYS A 11 16.00 -18.70 12.06
CA CYS A 11 15.70 -18.38 10.67
C CYS A 11 16.82 -18.90 9.76
N ARG A 12 16.50 -19.82 8.86
CA ARG A 12 17.48 -20.39 7.92
C ARG A 12 17.98 -19.36 6.88
N ALA A 13 17.12 -18.40 6.49
CA ALA A 13 17.49 -17.41 5.51
C ALA A 13 18.49 -16.36 6.05
N CYS A 14 18.40 -16.02 7.35
CA CYS A 14 19.32 -15.10 8.02
C CYS A 14 20.45 -15.79 8.77
N ASP A 15 20.37 -17.12 8.94
CA ASP A 15 21.27 -17.96 9.74
C ASP A 15 21.45 -17.49 11.20
N VAL A 16 20.37 -16.96 11.80
CA VAL A 16 20.37 -16.46 13.19
C VAL A 16 19.12 -16.91 13.96
N CYS A 17 19.26 -16.97 15.30
CA CYS A 17 18.12 -17.15 16.19
C CYS A 17 17.47 -15.80 16.50
N VAL A 18 16.19 -15.68 16.25
CA VAL A 18 15.41 -14.44 16.43
C VAL A 18 14.45 -14.63 17.60
N GLU A 19 14.52 -13.71 18.58
CA GLU A 19 13.64 -13.70 19.75
C GLU A 19 12.24 -13.24 19.36
N ALA A 20 11.19 -13.91 19.85
CA ALA A 20 9.82 -13.71 19.48
C ALA A 20 9.65 -13.55 17.96
N PHE A 21 10.17 -14.54 17.24
CA PHE A 21 10.14 -14.58 15.78
C PHE A 21 8.69 -14.56 15.27
N ASP A 22 8.40 -13.60 14.41
CA ASP A 22 7.14 -13.49 13.68
C ASP A 22 7.28 -14.15 12.30
N HIS A 23 8.10 -13.57 11.43
CA HIS A 23 8.42 -14.12 10.12
C HIS A 23 9.75 -13.59 9.56
N HIS A 24 10.27 -14.24 8.52
CA HIS A 24 11.28 -13.66 7.64
C HIS A 24 10.59 -12.89 6.53
N CYS A 25 10.84 -11.59 6.43
CA CYS A 25 10.21 -10.73 5.46
C CYS A 25 11.16 -10.42 4.30
N PRO A 26 10.90 -10.93 3.08
CA PRO A 26 11.76 -10.67 1.93
C PRO A 26 11.72 -9.19 1.49
N TYR A 27 10.63 -8.48 1.74
CA TYR A 27 10.49 -7.06 1.36
C TYR A 27 11.43 -6.12 2.12
N ILE A 28 11.78 -6.46 3.36
CA ILE A 28 12.75 -5.71 4.16
C ILE A 28 14.08 -6.46 4.30
N SER A 29 14.23 -7.60 3.62
CA SER A 29 15.40 -8.49 3.66
C SER A 29 15.85 -8.81 5.09
N ASN A 30 14.91 -8.98 6.01
CA ASN A 30 15.20 -9.20 7.43
C ASN A 30 14.08 -9.97 8.13
N CYS A 31 14.41 -10.55 9.31
CA CYS A 31 13.41 -11.15 10.17
C CYS A 31 12.66 -10.09 10.97
N VAL A 32 11.34 -10.27 11.08
CA VAL A 32 10.49 -9.54 12.01
C VAL A 32 10.42 -10.31 13.32
N GLY A 33 10.70 -9.64 14.43
CA GLY A 33 10.70 -10.22 15.77
C GLY A 33 10.67 -9.15 16.84
N ARG A 34 10.93 -9.49 18.11
CA ARG A 34 10.78 -8.62 19.28
C ARG A 34 11.35 -7.20 19.12
N ARG A 35 12.52 -7.07 18.46
CA ARG A 35 13.23 -5.80 18.41
C ARG A 35 12.66 -4.83 17.37
N ASN A 36 12.08 -5.33 16.28
CA ASN A 36 11.64 -4.51 15.14
C ASN A 36 10.16 -4.66 14.81
N TYR A 37 9.39 -5.51 15.52
CA TYR A 37 7.96 -5.71 15.24
C TYR A 37 7.18 -4.39 15.22
N ARG A 38 7.38 -3.49 16.20
CA ARG A 38 6.69 -2.20 16.26
C ARG A 38 6.98 -1.30 15.06
N TYR A 39 8.22 -1.33 14.57
CA TYR A 39 8.60 -0.56 13.38
C TYR A 39 8.03 -1.16 12.11
N PHE A 40 8.05 -2.49 11.99
CA PHE A 40 7.39 -3.20 10.91
C PHE A 40 5.88 -2.90 10.90
N PHE A 41 5.22 -2.98 12.05
CA PHE A 41 3.79 -2.67 12.17
C PHE A 41 3.49 -1.20 11.80
N GLY A 42 4.28 -0.24 12.26
CA GLY A 42 4.18 1.16 11.83
C GLY A 42 4.37 1.31 10.32
N PHE A 43 5.37 0.65 9.75
CA PHE A 43 5.67 0.69 8.32
C PHE A 43 4.51 0.22 7.45
N ILE A 44 3.89 -0.93 7.75
CA ILE A 44 2.74 -1.43 6.96
C ILE A 44 1.50 -0.53 7.07
N ASN A 45 1.29 0.12 8.23
CA ASN A 45 0.21 1.10 8.39
C ASN A 45 0.46 2.36 7.53
N VAL A 46 1.68 2.89 7.54
CA VAL A 46 2.05 4.04 6.69
C VAL A 46 1.89 3.70 5.22
N LEU A 47 2.34 2.53 4.77
CA LEU A 47 2.16 2.08 3.38
C LEU A 47 0.68 1.98 2.98
N LEU A 48 -0.19 1.50 3.87
CA LEU A 48 -1.63 1.44 3.61
C LEU A 48 -2.22 2.85 3.47
N ILE A 49 -1.90 3.75 4.39
CA ILE A 49 -2.36 5.15 4.36
C ILE A 49 -1.87 5.84 3.08
N ASP A 50 -0.59 5.67 2.73
CA ASP A 50 0.00 6.24 1.52
C ASP A 50 -0.68 5.71 0.26
N SER A 51 -0.94 4.41 0.17
CA SER A 51 -1.64 3.80 -0.96
C SER A 51 -3.06 4.35 -1.14
N ILE A 52 -3.79 4.56 -0.04
CA ILE A 52 -5.13 5.18 -0.06
C ILE A 52 -5.03 6.64 -0.51
N TYR A 53 -4.07 7.39 0.01
CA TYR A 53 -3.84 8.79 -0.35
C TYR A 53 -3.52 8.94 -1.83
N VAL A 54 -2.54 8.20 -2.34
CA VAL A 54 -2.12 8.23 -3.75
C VAL A 54 -3.28 7.86 -4.67
N LEU A 55 -4.05 6.81 -4.34
CA LEU A 55 -5.23 6.41 -5.12
C LEU A 55 -6.29 7.52 -5.15
N THR A 56 -6.57 8.12 -4.01
CA THR A 56 -7.58 9.19 -3.88
C THR A 56 -7.20 10.43 -4.69
N VAL A 57 -5.95 10.89 -4.56
CA VAL A 57 -5.44 12.04 -5.32
C VAL A 57 -5.45 11.75 -6.82
N SER A 58 -5.01 10.57 -7.23
CA SER A 58 -4.96 10.18 -8.65
C SER A 58 -6.37 10.14 -9.28
N ILE A 59 -7.36 9.60 -8.56
CA ILE A 59 -8.75 9.61 -9.01
C ILE A 59 -9.29 11.05 -9.10
N HIS A 60 -8.98 11.88 -8.10
CA HIS A 60 -9.39 13.29 -8.11
C HIS A 60 -8.81 14.05 -9.30
N ASP A 61 -7.52 13.86 -9.61
CA ASP A 61 -6.85 14.56 -10.70
C ASP A 61 -7.43 14.17 -12.08
N ILE A 62 -7.70 12.89 -12.29
CA ILE A 62 -8.34 12.43 -13.53
C ILE A 62 -9.75 13.00 -13.67
N ARG A 63 -10.54 12.99 -12.59
CA ARG A 63 -11.89 13.57 -12.60
C ARG A 63 -11.85 15.07 -12.88
N ARG A 64 -11.02 15.82 -12.16
CA ARG A 64 -10.86 17.26 -12.34
C ARG A 64 -10.46 17.63 -13.77
N THR A 65 -9.53 16.86 -14.35
CA THR A 65 -9.10 17.09 -15.75
C THR A 65 -10.22 16.76 -16.73
N SER A 66 -10.91 15.63 -16.52
CA SER A 66 -12.07 15.26 -17.32
C SER A 66 -13.18 16.30 -17.26
N ASP A 67 -13.51 16.85 -16.08
CA ASP A 67 -14.54 17.86 -15.93
C ASP A 67 -14.16 19.18 -16.64
N LYS A 68 -12.89 19.59 -16.56
CA LYS A 68 -12.40 20.77 -17.30
C LYS A 68 -12.50 20.61 -18.82
N LEU A 69 -12.31 19.39 -19.34
CA LEU A 69 -12.42 19.12 -20.76
C LEU A 69 -13.88 18.97 -21.21
N ARG A 70 -14.74 18.51 -20.30
CA ARG A 70 -16.16 18.30 -20.56
C ARG A 70 -16.93 19.61 -20.66
N PHE A 71 -16.61 20.61 -19.83
CA PHE A 71 -17.34 21.87 -19.77
C PHE A 71 -16.46 23.03 -20.27
N GLY A 72 -17.05 23.90 -21.12
CA GLY A 72 -16.42 25.15 -21.54
C GLY A 72 -16.42 26.21 -20.42
N PRO A 73 -15.79 27.36 -20.69
CA PRO A 73 -15.80 28.51 -19.77
C PRO A 73 -17.21 29.03 -19.44
N ASP A 74 -18.17 28.81 -20.35
CA ASP A 74 -19.57 29.16 -20.19
C ASP A 74 -20.41 28.12 -19.45
N GLY A 75 -19.78 27.07 -18.97
CA GLY A 75 -20.46 25.94 -18.29
C GLY A 75 -21.23 24.99 -19.21
N LEU A 76 -21.17 25.21 -20.52
CA LEU A 76 -21.85 24.37 -21.50
C LEU A 76 -21.01 23.10 -21.78
N PRO A 77 -21.66 21.93 -21.97
CA PRO A 77 -20.96 20.70 -22.26
C PRO A 77 -20.34 20.75 -23.67
N LEU A 78 -19.02 20.58 -23.76
CA LEU A 78 -18.27 20.52 -25.01
C LEU A 78 -18.15 19.11 -25.56
N MET A 79 -18.13 18.10 -24.69
CA MET A 79 -18.03 16.71 -25.07
C MET A 79 -18.74 15.79 -24.05
N ASP A 80 -18.99 14.54 -24.46
CA ASP A 80 -19.54 13.53 -23.58
C ASP A 80 -18.51 13.06 -22.52
N THR A 81 -19.00 12.46 -21.45
CA THR A 81 -18.17 12.05 -20.30
C THR A 81 -17.09 11.03 -20.68
N THR A 82 -17.41 10.11 -21.59
CA THR A 82 -16.46 9.05 -22.00
C THR A 82 -15.33 9.60 -22.83
N SER A 83 -15.61 10.54 -23.72
CA SER A 83 -14.60 11.23 -24.56
C SER A 83 -13.70 12.14 -23.69
N ALA A 84 -14.29 12.87 -22.76
CA ALA A 84 -13.56 13.71 -21.81
C ALA A 84 -12.61 12.88 -20.93
N LEU A 85 -13.07 11.73 -20.44
CA LEU A 85 -12.24 10.83 -19.65
C LEU A 85 -11.07 10.25 -20.46
N LYS A 86 -11.32 9.79 -21.69
CA LYS A 86 -10.26 9.30 -22.59
C LYS A 86 -9.21 10.38 -22.86
N GLU A 87 -9.62 11.62 -23.08
CA GLU A 87 -8.71 12.72 -23.31
C GLU A 87 -7.92 13.10 -22.06
N ALA A 88 -8.56 13.10 -20.87
CA ALA A 88 -7.87 13.28 -19.60
C ALA A 88 -6.80 12.20 -19.35
N MET A 89 -7.08 10.95 -19.69
CA MET A 89 -6.10 9.85 -19.58
C MET A 89 -4.91 10.03 -20.52
N LYS A 90 -5.09 10.63 -21.70
CA LYS A 90 -3.98 10.96 -22.61
C LYS A 90 -3.12 12.11 -22.07
N GLN A 91 -3.74 13.12 -21.43
CA GLN A 91 -3.02 14.24 -20.82
C GLN A 91 -2.24 13.81 -19.57
N LEU A 92 -2.72 12.78 -18.87
CA LEU A 92 -2.13 12.25 -17.64
C LEU A 92 -1.75 10.76 -17.79
N PRO A 93 -0.78 10.42 -18.66
CA PRO A 93 -0.56 9.04 -19.10
C PRO A 93 -0.11 8.09 -17.98
N LEU A 94 0.53 8.59 -16.92
CA LEU A 94 0.98 7.78 -15.78
C LEU A 94 -0.10 7.56 -14.73
N VAL A 95 -1.13 8.41 -14.67
CA VAL A 95 -2.15 8.35 -13.62
C VAL A 95 -2.97 7.06 -13.66
N PRO A 96 -3.42 6.54 -14.81
CA PRO A 96 -4.10 5.24 -14.88
C PRO A 96 -3.25 4.07 -14.34
N LEU A 97 -1.94 4.09 -14.63
CA LEU A 97 -1.01 3.09 -14.11
C LEU A 97 -0.87 3.20 -12.59
N VAL A 98 -0.76 4.42 -12.06
CA VAL A 98 -0.69 4.66 -10.60
C VAL A 98 -1.97 4.20 -9.91
N ILE A 99 -3.14 4.48 -10.47
CA ILE A 99 -4.44 4.01 -9.95
C ILE A 99 -4.46 2.48 -9.91
N PHE A 100 -4.05 1.83 -10.99
CA PHE A 100 -4.02 0.38 -11.07
C PHE A 100 -3.07 -0.24 -10.02
N LEU A 101 -1.84 0.26 -9.93
CA LEU A 101 -0.84 -0.26 -8.98
C LEU A 101 -1.23 -0.01 -7.52
N SER A 102 -1.76 1.18 -7.21
CA SER A 102 -2.24 1.50 -5.85
C SER A 102 -3.44 0.63 -5.48
N GLY A 103 -4.39 0.43 -6.39
CA GLY A 103 -5.53 -0.46 -6.19
C GLY A 103 -5.11 -1.92 -5.95
N LEU A 104 -4.13 -2.41 -6.72
CA LEU A 104 -3.59 -3.76 -6.56
C LEU A 104 -2.89 -3.94 -5.20
N ALA A 105 -2.22 -2.91 -4.68
CA ALA A 105 -1.53 -2.95 -3.40
C ALA A 105 -2.48 -2.90 -2.19
N LEU A 106 -3.63 -2.25 -2.32
CA LEU A 106 -4.56 -2.03 -1.19
C LEU A 106 -5.07 -3.32 -0.56
N LEU A 107 -5.44 -4.32 -1.36
CA LEU A 107 -6.03 -5.56 -0.85
C LEU A 107 -5.02 -6.36 0.01
N PRO A 108 -3.82 -6.70 -0.46
CA PRO A 108 -2.85 -7.44 0.36
C PRO A 108 -2.38 -6.63 1.57
N LEU A 109 -2.20 -5.30 1.45
CA LEU A 109 -1.82 -4.44 2.57
C LEU A 109 -2.92 -4.38 3.64
N SER A 110 -4.19 -4.24 3.25
CA SER A 110 -5.29 -4.22 4.22
C SER A 110 -5.42 -5.54 4.97
N VAL A 111 -5.32 -6.67 4.27
CA VAL A 111 -5.33 -8.00 4.90
C VAL A 111 -4.16 -8.15 5.89
N LEU A 112 -2.95 -7.73 5.50
CA LEU A 112 -1.77 -7.79 6.33
C LEU A 112 -1.92 -6.93 7.59
N VAL A 113 -2.40 -5.70 7.44
CA VAL A 113 -2.63 -4.78 8.56
C VAL A 113 -3.67 -5.34 9.52
N VAL A 114 -4.82 -5.81 9.02
CA VAL A 114 -5.87 -6.43 9.86
C VAL A 114 -5.35 -7.66 10.60
N TYR A 115 -4.55 -8.50 9.94
CA TYR A 115 -3.93 -9.66 10.56
C TYR A 115 -3.04 -9.26 11.75
N HIS A 116 -2.15 -8.28 11.57
CA HIS A 116 -1.26 -7.80 12.64
C HIS A 116 -2.01 -7.06 13.75
N TYR A 117 -3.12 -6.35 13.45
CA TYR A 117 -3.99 -5.80 14.50
C TYR A 117 -4.58 -6.91 15.37
N LYS A 118 -5.10 -7.99 14.78
CA LYS A 118 -5.61 -9.14 15.53
C LYS A 118 -4.52 -9.78 16.38
N LEU A 119 -3.33 -10.00 15.84
CA LEU A 119 -2.20 -10.54 16.61
C LEU A 119 -1.85 -9.65 17.80
N SER A 120 -1.82 -8.33 17.62
CA SER A 120 -1.52 -7.37 18.70
C SER A 120 -2.58 -7.31 19.79
N MET A 121 -3.84 -7.62 19.47
CA MET A 121 -4.94 -7.63 20.46
C MET A 121 -5.01 -8.92 21.27
N PHE A 122 -4.50 -10.04 20.75
CA PHE A 122 -4.60 -11.36 21.39
C PHE A 122 -3.27 -11.88 21.95
N ASN A 123 -2.18 -11.14 21.88
CA ASN A 123 -0.88 -11.37 22.50
C ASN A 123 -0.62 -10.33 23.59
#